data_56446dd2a268465367f327c2ee939a47
#
_entry.id   56446dd2a268465367f327c2ee939a47
#
_cell.length_a   1.000
_cell.length_b   1.000
_cell.length_c   1.000
_cell.angle_alpha   90.00
_cell.angle_beta   90.00
_cell.angle_gamma   90.00
#
_symmetry.space_group_name_H-M   'P 1'
#
loop_
_entity.id
_entity.type
_entity.pdbx_description
1 polymer ?
#
loop_
_entity_poly.entity_id
_entity_poly.type
_entity_poly.pdbx_seq_one_letter_code
_entity_poly.pdbx_strand_id
1 'polypeptide(L)'
;MPGGRLTQTERQQIAAGLADGLAYAEIARRLDRPTSTITREVMRNGGPAGYRADLAHRATQQRTHGPRQAAPRGTQASSQAYGRDVEAVRDYQEALTAVYMASGLPKMMARVLGCLYTTDTGALTASELAQRLQVSPASISKAITFLESQDLVRRERDERRRERYVVDDDLWYQAMIRSARANDQFIEVARQGVGVLGRGTPAATRLENAARFLDFVSEGLIRAAEQGREVLYTRTESASDGAARPSSDDGRTAAATPTP
;
A
#
# COMPACT_ATOMS: atom_id res chain seq x y z
N MET A 1 -6.01 -25.43 22.70
CA MET A 1 -5.21 -24.17 22.72
C MET A 1 -6.14 -22.99 22.94
N PRO A 2 -6.16 -22.30 24.12
CA PRO A 2 -7.03 -21.16 24.33
C PRO A 2 -6.42 -19.89 23.69
N GLY A 3 -6.66 -19.69 22.41
CA GLY A 3 -6.20 -18.52 21.65
C GLY A 3 -7.28 -17.44 21.43
N GLY A 4 -8.43 -17.52 22.13
CA GLY A 4 -9.53 -16.56 21.99
C GLY A 4 -9.32 -15.24 22.72
N ARG A 5 -10.20 -14.24 22.42
CA ARG A 5 -10.25 -12.95 23.14
C ARG A 5 -10.62 -13.18 24.61
N LEU A 6 -10.14 -12.31 25.52
CA LEU A 6 -10.50 -12.34 26.92
C LEU A 6 -12.01 -12.13 27.09
N THR A 7 -12.63 -13.00 27.90
CA THR A 7 -14.04 -12.92 28.30
C THR A 7 -14.26 -11.84 29.36
N GLN A 8 -15.50 -11.51 29.66
CA GLN A 8 -15.82 -10.59 30.77
C GLN A 8 -15.37 -11.16 32.10
N THR A 9 -15.59 -12.48 32.33
CA THR A 9 -15.17 -13.17 33.53
C THR A 9 -13.65 -13.14 33.74
N GLU A 10 -12.87 -13.39 32.68
CA GLU A 10 -11.41 -13.29 32.76
C GLU A 10 -10.95 -11.86 33.08
N ARG A 11 -11.63 -10.83 32.55
CA ARG A 11 -11.34 -9.42 32.91
C ARG A 11 -11.66 -9.09 34.36
N GLN A 12 -12.73 -9.66 34.91
CA GLN A 12 -13.05 -9.53 36.35
C GLN A 12 -11.97 -10.19 37.21
N GLN A 13 -11.49 -11.36 36.81
CA GLN A 13 -10.39 -12.04 37.51
C GLN A 13 -9.06 -11.27 37.41
N ILE A 14 -8.79 -10.61 36.28
CA ILE A 14 -7.65 -9.69 36.15
C ILE A 14 -7.79 -8.50 37.12
N ALA A 15 -8.97 -7.87 37.19
CA ALA A 15 -9.22 -6.76 38.11
C ALA A 15 -9.07 -7.16 39.56
N ALA A 16 -9.60 -8.31 39.96
CA ALA A 16 -9.43 -8.86 41.30
C ALA A 16 -7.96 -9.13 41.65
N GLY A 17 -7.25 -9.83 40.74
CA GLY A 17 -5.81 -10.10 40.95
C GLY A 17 -4.96 -8.81 41.06
N LEU A 18 -5.29 -7.76 40.32
CA LEU A 18 -4.62 -6.44 40.44
C LEU A 18 -4.95 -5.78 41.78
N ALA A 19 -6.19 -5.87 42.28
CA ALA A 19 -6.59 -5.35 43.57
C ALA A 19 -5.89 -6.07 44.71
N ASP A 20 -5.64 -7.37 44.54
CA ASP A 20 -4.88 -8.21 45.48
C ASP A 20 -3.35 -8.04 45.38
N GLY A 21 -2.88 -7.14 44.51
CA GLY A 21 -1.46 -6.88 44.29
C GLY A 21 -0.67 -7.97 43.58
N LEU A 22 -1.34 -8.89 42.91
CA LEU A 22 -0.70 -10.01 42.21
C LEU A 22 0.12 -9.54 41.01
N ALA A 23 1.28 -10.17 40.80
CA ALA A 23 2.06 -9.96 39.60
C ALA A 23 1.34 -10.46 38.33
N TYR A 24 1.54 -9.80 37.19
CA TYR A 24 0.92 -10.20 35.90
C TYR A 24 1.17 -11.65 35.52
N ALA A 25 2.35 -12.18 35.83
CA ALA A 25 2.67 -13.59 35.60
C ALA A 25 1.80 -14.55 36.43
N GLU A 26 1.45 -14.19 37.68
CA GLU A 26 0.57 -14.97 38.54
C GLU A 26 -0.87 -14.93 38.04
N ILE A 27 -1.37 -13.74 37.67
CA ILE A 27 -2.70 -13.59 37.07
C ILE A 27 -2.79 -14.39 35.75
N ALA A 28 -1.75 -14.33 34.94
CA ALA A 28 -1.66 -15.06 33.66
C ALA A 28 -1.74 -16.60 33.90
N ARG A 29 -1.04 -17.11 34.90
CA ARG A 29 -1.03 -18.53 35.28
C ARG A 29 -2.41 -19.02 35.76
N ARG A 30 -3.11 -18.19 36.56
CA ARG A 30 -4.47 -18.50 37.04
C ARG A 30 -5.50 -18.54 35.91
N LEU A 31 -5.28 -17.77 34.85
CA LEU A 31 -6.19 -17.66 33.69
C LEU A 31 -5.80 -18.59 32.54
N ASP A 32 -4.74 -19.37 32.69
CA ASP A 32 -4.14 -20.15 31.58
C ASP A 32 -3.94 -19.32 30.32
N ARG A 33 -3.38 -18.12 30.51
CA ARG A 33 -3.11 -17.17 29.42
C ARG A 33 -1.66 -16.71 29.41
N PRO A 34 -1.10 -16.36 28.25
CA PRO A 34 0.24 -15.77 28.18
C PRO A 34 0.31 -14.46 28.99
N THR A 35 1.39 -14.26 29.73
CA THR A 35 1.64 -13.02 30.52
C THR A 35 1.55 -11.78 29.63
N SER A 36 2.02 -11.86 28.37
CA SER A 36 1.93 -10.78 27.40
C SER A 36 0.49 -10.37 27.07
N THR A 37 -0.47 -11.30 27.15
CA THR A 37 -1.90 -11.00 26.96
C THR A 37 -2.43 -10.17 28.11
N ILE A 38 -2.09 -10.53 29.36
CA ILE A 38 -2.51 -9.80 30.57
C ILE A 38 -1.88 -8.40 30.58
N THR A 39 -0.58 -8.31 30.33
CA THR A 39 0.14 -7.02 30.27
C THR A 39 -0.49 -6.07 29.25
N ARG A 40 -0.74 -6.55 28.02
CA ARG A 40 -1.36 -5.73 26.96
C ARG A 40 -2.78 -5.31 27.30
N GLU A 41 -3.58 -6.18 27.92
CA GLU A 41 -4.95 -5.86 28.32
C GLU A 41 -4.96 -4.79 29.41
N VAL A 42 -4.14 -4.92 30.47
CA VAL A 42 -4.06 -3.97 31.57
C VAL A 42 -3.54 -2.61 31.08
N MET A 43 -2.41 -2.59 30.35
CA MET A 43 -1.81 -1.35 29.84
C MET A 43 -2.70 -0.60 28.86
N ARG A 44 -3.49 -1.32 28.07
CA ARG A 44 -4.43 -0.71 27.10
C ARG A 44 -5.68 -0.12 27.77
N ASN A 45 -6.02 -0.56 28.97
CA ASN A 45 -7.26 -0.20 29.65
C ASN A 45 -7.02 0.55 31.00
N GLY A 46 -6.01 1.43 31.03
CA GLY A 46 -5.78 2.34 32.15
C GLY A 46 -4.64 1.98 33.11
N GLY A 47 -3.85 0.94 32.79
CA GLY A 47 -2.73 0.52 33.63
C GLY A 47 -3.18 -0.19 34.93
N PRO A 48 -2.24 -0.62 35.79
CA PRO A 48 -2.58 -1.43 36.99
C PRO A 48 -3.46 -0.70 37.99
N ALA A 49 -3.27 0.61 38.16
CA ALA A 49 -4.04 1.42 39.11
C ALA A 49 -5.43 1.85 38.57
N GLY A 50 -5.59 1.90 37.25
CA GLY A 50 -6.82 2.37 36.61
C GLY A 50 -7.63 1.28 35.90
N TYR A 51 -7.23 0.02 35.95
CA TYR A 51 -7.89 -1.06 35.25
C TYR A 51 -9.29 -1.36 35.83
N ARG A 52 -10.31 -1.29 34.97
CA ARG A 52 -11.69 -1.63 35.28
C ARG A 52 -12.23 -2.60 34.26
N ALA A 53 -12.58 -3.81 34.75
CA ALA A 53 -13.04 -4.93 33.92
C ALA A 53 -14.23 -4.57 33.01
N ASP A 54 -15.20 -3.82 33.57
CA ASP A 54 -16.41 -3.42 32.83
C ASP A 54 -16.09 -2.43 31.71
N LEU A 55 -15.20 -1.47 31.98
CA LEU A 55 -14.77 -0.50 30.96
C LEU A 55 -13.95 -1.19 29.86
N ALA A 56 -13.05 -2.11 30.23
CA ALA A 56 -12.27 -2.89 29.30
C ALA A 56 -13.16 -3.81 28.43
N HIS A 57 -14.22 -4.38 29.03
CA HIS A 57 -15.19 -5.19 28.30
C HIS A 57 -16.01 -4.35 27.32
N ARG A 58 -16.59 -3.22 27.77
CA ARG A 58 -17.32 -2.26 26.93
C ARG A 58 -16.45 -1.72 25.80
N ALA A 59 -15.21 -1.34 26.10
CA ALA A 59 -14.25 -0.88 25.07
C ALA A 59 -13.94 -1.97 24.03
N THR A 60 -13.98 -3.24 24.43
CA THR A 60 -13.82 -4.37 23.50
C THR A 60 -15.10 -4.61 22.70
N GLN A 61 -16.27 -4.53 23.33
CA GLN A 61 -17.57 -4.62 22.65
C GLN A 61 -17.78 -3.44 21.68
N GLN A 62 -17.43 -2.22 22.08
CA GLN A 62 -17.48 -1.06 21.19
C GLN A 62 -16.56 -1.20 19.97
N ARG A 63 -15.41 -1.85 20.13
CA ARG A 63 -14.50 -2.21 19.01
C ARG A 63 -15.03 -3.36 18.14
N THR A 64 -15.92 -4.20 18.67
CA THR A 64 -16.56 -5.29 17.93
C THR A 64 -17.96 -4.96 17.43
N HIS A 65 -18.68 -4.06 18.13
CA HIS A 65 -20.05 -3.63 17.85
C HIS A 65 -20.17 -2.12 17.70
N GLY A 66 -19.03 -1.40 17.68
CA GLY A 66 -19.03 0.00 17.26
C GLY A 66 -19.85 0.09 15.97
N PRO A 67 -20.68 1.13 15.80
CA PRO A 67 -21.37 1.30 14.54
C PRO A 67 -20.26 1.20 13.50
N ARG A 68 -20.43 0.25 12.60
CA ARG A 68 -19.64 0.14 11.37
C ARG A 68 -19.70 1.57 10.86
N GLN A 69 -18.62 2.33 11.11
CA GLN A 69 -18.54 3.73 10.72
C GLN A 69 -18.98 3.70 9.27
N ALA A 70 -20.13 4.29 8.99
CA ALA A 70 -20.63 4.36 7.64
C ALA A 70 -19.45 4.84 6.82
N ALA A 71 -19.04 4.05 5.85
CA ALA A 71 -17.88 4.34 5.03
C ALA A 71 -17.96 5.82 4.68
N PRO A 72 -16.90 6.61 4.89
CA PRO A 72 -16.94 8.02 4.57
C PRO A 72 -17.47 8.10 3.14
N ARG A 73 -18.59 8.80 2.93
CA ARG A 73 -19.31 8.89 1.65
C ARG A 73 -18.43 9.26 0.45
N GLY A 74 -17.16 9.66 0.70
CA GLY A 74 -16.19 9.98 -0.35
C GLY A 74 -15.60 8.79 -1.10
N THR A 75 -15.58 7.56 -0.53
CA THR A 75 -14.95 6.40 -1.18
C THR A 75 -15.90 5.60 -2.08
N GLN A 76 -17.20 5.63 -1.81
CA GLN A 76 -18.20 5.08 -2.73
C GLN A 76 -18.56 6.05 -3.86
N ALA A 77 -18.39 7.36 -3.64
CA ALA A 77 -18.70 8.38 -4.63
C ALA A 77 -17.81 8.32 -5.88
N SER A 78 -16.53 7.90 -5.77
CA SER A 78 -15.64 7.84 -6.93
C SER A 78 -15.95 6.68 -7.88
N SER A 79 -16.33 5.50 -7.37
CA SER A 79 -16.73 4.37 -8.24
C SER A 79 -18.05 4.65 -8.95
N GLN A 80 -18.98 5.34 -8.29
CA GLN A 80 -20.28 5.75 -8.86
C GLN A 80 -20.15 6.92 -9.85
N ALA A 81 -19.13 7.79 -9.71
CA ALA A 81 -18.95 8.95 -10.57
C ALA A 81 -18.73 8.59 -12.05
N TYR A 82 -18.23 7.39 -12.33
CA TYR A 82 -17.99 6.88 -13.69
C TYR A 82 -18.90 5.70 -14.08
N GLY A 83 -19.94 5.41 -13.29
CA GLY A 83 -20.90 4.33 -13.59
C GLY A 83 -20.28 2.91 -13.60
N ARG A 84 -19.15 2.69 -12.90
CA ARG A 84 -18.44 1.41 -12.88
C ARG A 84 -19.17 0.39 -12.00
N ASP A 85 -19.25 -0.83 -12.48
CA ASP A 85 -19.66 -1.98 -11.67
C ASP A 85 -18.62 -2.27 -10.58
N VAL A 86 -19.07 -2.22 -9.32
CA VAL A 86 -18.21 -2.40 -8.14
C VAL A 86 -17.65 -3.83 -8.08
N GLU A 87 -18.41 -4.82 -8.51
CA GLU A 87 -17.98 -6.21 -8.52
C GLU A 87 -16.93 -6.44 -9.60
N ALA A 88 -17.14 -5.93 -10.79
CA ALA A 88 -16.17 -5.98 -11.89
C ALA A 88 -14.85 -5.27 -11.53
N VAL A 89 -14.89 -4.13 -10.82
CA VAL A 89 -13.68 -3.45 -10.33
C VAL A 89 -12.93 -4.31 -9.30
N ARG A 90 -13.65 -4.98 -8.41
CA ARG A 90 -13.04 -5.88 -7.42
C ARG A 90 -12.37 -7.08 -8.09
N ASP A 91 -13.04 -7.72 -9.02
CA ASP A 91 -12.49 -8.87 -9.76
C ASP A 91 -11.25 -8.47 -10.56
N TYR A 92 -11.27 -7.29 -11.16
CA TYR A 92 -10.10 -6.73 -11.82
C TYR A 92 -8.93 -6.46 -10.85
N GLN A 93 -9.21 -5.94 -9.65
CA GLN A 93 -8.18 -5.77 -8.61
C GLN A 93 -7.55 -7.10 -8.20
N GLU A 94 -8.34 -8.16 -8.09
CA GLU A 94 -7.85 -9.50 -7.76
C GLU A 94 -6.96 -10.04 -8.89
N ALA A 95 -7.38 -9.88 -10.15
CA ALA A 95 -6.58 -10.27 -11.32
C ALA A 95 -5.26 -9.50 -11.39
N LEU A 96 -5.29 -8.18 -11.19
CA LEU A 96 -4.09 -7.33 -11.16
C LEU A 96 -3.16 -7.72 -10.00
N THR A 97 -3.72 -8.04 -8.84
CA THR A 97 -2.97 -8.56 -7.70
C THR A 97 -2.26 -9.87 -8.04
N ALA A 98 -2.92 -10.78 -8.76
CA ALA A 98 -2.31 -12.04 -9.19
C ALA A 98 -1.14 -11.81 -10.16
N VAL A 99 -1.24 -10.87 -11.08
CA VAL A 99 -0.15 -10.47 -11.97
C VAL A 99 1.05 -9.95 -11.20
N TYR A 100 0.84 -9.03 -10.25
CA TYR A 100 1.93 -8.52 -9.40
C TYR A 100 2.58 -9.62 -8.56
N MET A 101 1.80 -10.58 -8.04
CA MET A 101 2.35 -11.72 -7.31
C MET A 101 3.18 -12.62 -8.22
N ALA A 102 2.75 -12.87 -9.45
CA ALA A 102 3.52 -13.61 -10.45
C ALA A 102 4.84 -12.93 -10.82
N SER A 103 4.88 -11.58 -10.74
CA SER A 103 6.11 -10.77 -10.91
C SER A 103 7.00 -10.74 -9.66
N GLY A 104 6.68 -11.52 -8.62
CA GLY A 104 7.50 -11.66 -7.41
C GLY A 104 7.13 -10.74 -6.25
N LEU A 105 6.09 -9.91 -6.36
CA LEU A 105 5.66 -9.08 -5.23
C LEU A 105 4.96 -9.95 -4.16
N PRO A 106 5.28 -9.77 -2.86
CA PRO A 106 4.54 -10.42 -1.79
C PRO A 106 3.06 -10.00 -1.79
N LYS A 107 2.16 -10.92 -1.47
CA LYS A 107 0.70 -10.76 -1.59
C LYS A 107 0.15 -9.44 -1.05
N MET A 108 0.60 -8.99 0.13
CA MET A 108 0.08 -7.76 0.73
C MET A 108 0.50 -6.52 -0.07
N MET A 109 1.74 -6.48 -0.57
CA MET A 109 2.27 -5.42 -1.42
C MET A 109 1.52 -5.35 -2.75
N ALA A 110 1.30 -6.50 -3.37
CA ALA A 110 0.53 -6.63 -4.60
C ALA A 110 -0.92 -6.13 -4.43
N ARG A 111 -1.59 -6.45 -3.29
CA ARG A 111 -2.94 -5.95 -2.97
C ARG A 111 -2.98 -4.43 -2.79
N VAL A 112 -2.00 -3.86 -2.08
CA VAL A 112 -1.90 -2.40 -1.89
C VAL A 112 -1.71 -1.70 -3.23
N LEU A 113 -0.79 -2.20 -4.05
CA LEU A 113 -0.50 -1.65 -5.36
C LEU A 113 -1.73 -1.73 -6.29
N GLY A 114 -2.38 -2.90 -6.37
CA GLY A 114 -3.62 -3.08 -7.13
C GLY A 114 -4.74 -2.13 -6.68
N CYS A 115 -4.88 -1.89 -5.37
CA CYS A 115 -5.85 -0.95 -4.83
C CYS A 115 -5.55 0.51 -5.22
N LEU A 116 -4.27 0.90 -5.25
CA LEU A 116 -3.86 2.25 -5.66
C LEU A 116 -4.09 2.47 -7.18
N TYR A 117 -3.67 1.53 -8.02
CA TYR A 117 -3.83 1.62 -9.48
C TYR A 117 -5.28 1.61 -9.96
N THR A 118 -6.21 1.05 -9.19
CA THR A 118 -7.63 1.05 -9.53
C THR A 118 -8.41 2.21 -8.92
N THR A 119 -7.73 3.14 -8.26
CA THR A 119 -8.30 4.35 -7.68
C THR A 119 -8.09 5.53 -8.64
N ASP A 120 -9.15 6.28 -8.98
CA ASP A 120 -9.10 7.37 -9.95
C ASP A 120 -8.08 8.47 -9.61
N THR A 121 -7.82 8.68 -8.33
CA THR A 121 -6.81 9.65 -7.88
C THR A 121 -5.40 9.08 -7.84
N GLY A 122 -5.22 7.78 -8.05
CA GLY A 122 -3.94 7.10 -7.85
C GLY A 122 -3.36 7.22 -6.44
N ALA A 123 -4.15 7.72 -5.48
CA ALA A 123 -3.66 8.13 -4.16
C ALA A 123 -4.64 7.77 -3.05
N LEU A 124 -4.15 7.12 -1.98
CA LEU A 124 -4.93 6.73 -0.79
C LEU A 124 -4.12 6.96 0.49
N THR A 125 -4.81 7.27 1.58
CA THR A 125 -4.23 7.27 2.93
C THR A 125 -4.09 5.84 3.49
N ALA A 126 -3.26 5.66 4.53
CA ALA A 126 -3.15 4.36 5.24
C ALA A 126 -4.50 3.86 5.76
N SER A 127 -5.34 4.77 6.25
CA SER A 127 -6.67 4.45 6.77
C SER A 127 -7.61 3.94 5.68
N GLU A 128 -7.62 4.59 4.51
CA GLU A 128 -8.42 4.18 3.36
C GLU A 128 -7.96 2.82 2.82
N LEU A 129 -6.64 2.58 2.73
CA LEU A 129 -6.07 1.29 2.33
C LEU A 129 -6.46 0.18 3.33
N ALA A 130 -6.31 0.44 4.65
CA ALA A 130 -6.67 -0.54 5.67
C ALA A 130 -8.16 -0.90 5.62
N GLN A 131 -9.03 0.09 5.37
CA GLN A 131 -10.46 -0.10 5.26
C GLN A 131 -10.85 -0.87 3.98
N ARG A 132 -10.31 -0.49 2.82
CA ARG A 132 -10.62 -1.15 1.53
C ARG A 132 -10.13 -2.60 1.51
N LEU A 133 -8.92 -2.84 1.99
CA LEU A 133 -8.31 -4.16 2.00
C LEU A 133 -8.70 -5.03 3.20
N GLN A 134 -9.47 -4.47 4.17
CA GLN A 134 -9.93 -5.14 5.40
C GLN A 134 -8.77 -5.73 6.22
N VAL A 135 -7.69 -4.97 6.38
CA VAL A 135 -6.47 -5.38 7.09
C VAL A 135 -6.10 -4.40 8.20
N SER A 136 -5.16 -4.78 9.07
CA SER A 136 -4.68 -3.91 10.14
C SER A 136 -3.82 -2.76 9.59
N PRO A 137 -3.81 -1.57 10.25
CA PRO A 137 -2.91 -0.48 9.91
C PRO A 137 -1.43 -0.88 9.89
N ALA A 138 -1.03 -1.80 10.79
CA ALA A 138 0.34 -2.32 10.83
C ALA A 138 0.71 -3.09 9.54
N SER A 139 -0.25 -3.84 8.97
CA SER A 139 -0.05 -4.54 7.70
C SER A 139 0.15 -3.57 6.54
N ILE A 140 -0.63 -2.47 6.53
CA ILE A 140 -0.47 -1.39 5.53
C ILE A 140 0.88 -0.71 5.68
N SER A 141 1.27 -0.29 6.90
CA SER A 141 2.56 0.36 7.14
C SER A 141 3.73 -0.49 6.63
N LYS A 142 3.72 -1.79 6.94
CA LYS A 142 4.76 -2.72 6.46
C LYS A 142 4.78 -2.84 4.93
N ALA A 143 3.61 -2.91 4.30
CA ALA A 143 3.50 -3.00 2.85
C ALA A 143 4.00 -1.72 2.17
N ILE A 144 3.61 -0.55 2.68
CA ILE A 144 4.04 0.75 2.16
C ILE A 144 5.56 0.91 2.29
N THR A 145 6.15 0.63 3.46
CA THR A 145 7.60 0.71 3.64
C THR A 145 8.36 -0.14 2.60
N PHE A 146 7.86 -1.33 2.30
CA PHE A 146 8.44 -2.15 1.25
C PHE A 146 8.27 -1.51 -0.13
N LEU A 147 7.05 -1.07 -0.49
CA LEU A 147 6.77 -0.47 -1.80
C LEU A 147 7.54 0.84 -2.03
N GLU A 148 7.68 1.67 -0.98
CA GLU A 148 8.55 2.86 -1.00
C GLU A 148 10.02 2.48 -1.22
N SER A 149 10.48 1.40 -0.57
CA SER A 149 11.85 0.92 -0.76
C SER A 149 12.14 0.40 -2.17
N GLN A 150 11.10 0.06 -2.93
CA GLN A 150 11.17 -0.36 -4.33
C GLN A 150 10.80 0.76 -5.32
N ASP A 151 10.61 2.00 -4.88
CA ASP A 151 10.12 3.14 -5.67
C ASP A 151 8.82 2.86 -6.43
N LEU A 152 7.97 1.97 -5.90
CA LEU A 152 6.67 1.61 -6.49
C LEU A 152 5.52 2.44 -5.90
N VAL A 153 5.76 3.19 -4.84
CA VAL A 153 4.80 4.09 -4.18
C VAL A 153 5.57 5.27 -3.63
N ARG A 154 5.02 6.46 -3.78
CA ARG A 154 5.56 7.70 -3.20
C ARG A 154 4.63 8.21 -2.10
N ARG A 155 5.22 8.82 -1.08
CA ARG A 155 4.49 9.47 0.00
C ARG A 155 4.35 10.94 -0.29
N GLU A 156 3.13 11.45 -0.20
CA GLU A 156 2.80 12.87 -0.35
C GLU A 156 1.93 13.35 0.83
N ARG A 157 1.85 14.64 1.02
CA ARG A 157 0.91 15.27 1.95
C ARG A 157 -0.18 15.99 1.18
N ASP A 158 -1.44 15.69 1.52
CA ASP A 158 -2.57 16.44 0.97
C ASP A 158 -2.67 17.87 1.55
N GLU A 159 -3.59 18.67 1.03
CA GLU A 159 -3.85 20.05 1.50
C GLU A 159 -4.19 20.11 3.00
N ARG A 160 -4.71 19.03 3.58
CA ARG A 160 -5.02 18.89 5.01
C ARG A 160 -3.85 18.29 5.81
N ARG A 161 -2.64 18.25 5.24
CA ARG A 161 -1.42 17.67 5.81
C ARG A 161 -1.50 16.18 6.16
N ARG A 162 -2.46 15.43 5.61
CA ARG A 162 -2.56 13.98 5.78
C ARG A 162 -1.60 13.30 4.80
N GLU A 163 -0.93 12.26 5.27
CA GLU A 163 -0.10 11.43 4.40
C GLU A 163 -0.96 10.60 3.45
N ARG A 164 -0.63 10.65 2.16
CA ARG A 164 -1.20 9.82 1.10
C ARG A 164 -0.09 9.07 0.39
N TYR A 165 -0.42 7.90 -0.07
CA TYR A 165 0.46 7.06 -0.87
C TYR A 165 -0.02 7.12 -2.30
N VAL A 166 0.90 7.43 -3.19
CA VAL A 166 0.58 7.78 -4.59
C VAL A 166 1.29 6.83 -5.53
N VAL A 167 0.59 6.43 -6.58
CA VAL A 167 1.14 5.81 -7.79
C VAL A 167 0.91 6.76 -8.95
N ASP A 168 1.94 6.96 -9.75
CA ASP A 168 1.88 7.76 -10.99
C ASP A 168 2.69 7.09 -12.10
N ASP A 169 2.67 7.67 -13.28
CA ASP A 169 3.36 7.13 -14.45
C ASP A 169 4.88 7.16 -14.30
N ASP A 170 5.41 8.10 -13.51
CA ASP A 170 6.85 8.27 -13.29
C ASP A 170 7.46 7.15 -12.42
N LEU A 171 6.63 6.48 -11.60
CA LEU A 171 7.10 5.40 -10.71
C LEU A 171 7.65 4.20 -11.48
N TRP A 172 7.05 3.84 -12.61
CA TRP A 172 7.58 2.79 -13.47
C TRP A 172 8.93 3.13 -14.04
N TYR A 173 9.10 4.36 -14.49
CA TYR A 173 10.39 4.87 -14.94
C TYR A 173 11.44 4.79 -13.82
N GLN A 174 11.13 5.29 -12.64
CA GLN A 174 12.04 5.26 -11.49
C GLN A 174 12.40 3.83 -11.08
N ALA A 175 11.43 2.91 -11.08
CA ALA A 175 11.67 1.51 -10.76
C ALA A 175 12.63 0.84 -11.78
N MET A 176 12.52 1.17 -13.07
CA MET A 176 13.43 0.66 -14.11
C MET A 176 14.85 1.22 -13.95
N ILE A 177 14.99 2.52 -13.70
CA ILE A 177 16.29 3.17 -13.45
C ILE A 177 16.94 2.58 -12.19
N ARG A 178 16.17 2.34 -11.13
CA ARG A 178 16.69 1.68 -9.94
C ARG A 178 17.19 0.26 -10.22
N SER A 179 16.44 -0.53 -11.00
CA SER A 179 16.85 -1.88 -11.38
C SER A 179 18.17 -1.87 -12.15
N ALA A 180 18.35 -0.94 -13.08
CA ALA A 180 19.62 -0.75 -13.77
C ALA A 180 20.77 -0.42 -12.81
N ARG A 181 20.57 0.54 -11.89
CA ARG A 181 21.56 0.92 -10.87
C ARG A 181 21.91 -0.21 -9.88
N ALA A 182 20.97 -1.10 -9.59
CA ALA A 182 21.26 -2.27 -8.75
C ALA A 182 22.24 -3.23 -9.43
N ASN A 183 22.22 -3.33 -10.75
CA ASN A 183 23.21 -4.10 -11.51
C ASN A 183 24.60 -3.47 -11.45
N ASP A 184 24.73 -2.14 -11.40
CA ASP A 184 26.02 -1.45 -11.33
C ASP A 184 26.84 -1.89 -10.12
N GLN A 185 26.18 -2.07 -8.97
CA GLN A 185 26.85 -2.56 -7.77
C GLN A 185 27.39 -3.99 -7.94
N PHE A 186 26.60 -4.87 -8.56
CA PHE A 186 27.07 -6.22 -8.86
C PHE A 186 28.24 -6.20 -9.86
N ILE A 187 28.16 -5.40 -10.91
CA ILE A 187 29.19 -5.25 -11.95
C ILE A 187 30.52 -4.82 -11.32
N GLU A 188 30.48 -3.84 -10.43
CA GLU A 188 31.67 -3.35 -9.75
C GLU A 188 32.31 -4.44 -8.87
N VAL A 189 31.52 -5.13 -8.05
CA VAL A 189 32.01 -6.24 -7.19
C VAL A 189 32.53 -7.40 -8.05
N ALA A 190 31.86 -7.73 -9.15
CA ALA A 190 32.31 -8.78 -10.06
C ALA A 190 33.67 -8.44 -10.71
N ARG A 191 33.85 -7.18 -11.14
CA ARG A 191 35.13 -6.70 -11.69
C ARG A 191 36.26 -6.78 -10.66
N GLN A 192 36.02 -6.42 -9.40
CA GLN A 192 36.96 -6.58 -8.31
C GLN A 192 37.30 -8.06 -8.10
N GLY A 193 36.30 -8.94 -8.12
CA GLY A 193 36.43 -10.39 -7.97
C GLY A 193 37.33 -11.03 -9.04
N VAL A 194 37.34 -10.51 -10.27
CA VAL A 194 38.25 -10.96 -11.35
C VAL A 194 39.72 -10.77 -10.95
N GLY A 195 40.03 -9.65 -10.29
CA GLY A 195 41.40 -9.40 -9.77
C GLY A 195 41.81 -10.36 -8.66
N VAL A 196 40.86 -10.63 -7.73
CA VAL A 196 41.12 -11.51 -6.56
C VAL A 196 41.24 -12.97 -6.95
N LEU A 197 40.42 -13.44 -7.88
CA LEU A 197 40.39 -14.85 -8.31
C LEU A 197 41.46 -15.21 -9.35
N GLY A 198 42.15 -14.22 -9.87
CA GLY A 198 43.17 -14.37 -10.90
C GLY A 198 42.58 -14.38 -12.32
N ARG A 199 43.05 -13.42 -13.14
CA ARG A 199 42.62 -13.29 -14.55
C ARG A 199 42.92 -14.60 -15.31
N GLY A 200 41.97 -15.02 -16.13
CA GLY A 200 42.06 -16.24 -16.92
C GLY A 200 41.62 -17.53 -16.20
N THR A 201 41.27 -17.46 -14.91
CA THR A 201 40.67 -18.62 -14.23
C THR A 201 39.18 -18.77 -14.64
N PRO A 202 38.60 -20.00 -14.60
CA PRO A 202 37.22 -20.22 -14.89
C PRO A 202 36.26 -19.41 -14.00
N ALA A 203 36.64 -19.15 -12.76
CA ALA A 203 35.86 -18.34 -11.83
C ALA A 203 35.84 -16.85 -12.25
N ALA A 204 37.02 -16.28 -12.56
CA ALA A 204 37.14 -14.91 -13.05
C ALA A 204 36.40 -14.70 -14.37
N THR A 205 36.52 -15.66 -15.31
CA THR A 205 35.79 -15.61 -16.60
C THR A 205 34.26 -15.58 -16.43
N ARG A 206 33.73 -16.36 -15.48
CA ARG A 206 32.28 -16.29 -15.17
C ARG A 206 31.83 -14.93 -14.65
N LEU A 207 32.60 -14.33 -13.74
CA LEU A 207 32.30 -12.99 -13.21
C LEU A 207 32.39 -11.91 -14.28
N GLU A 208 33.41 -11.98 -15.13
CA GLU A 208 33.62 -11.05 -16.23
C GLU A 208 32.48 -11.12 -17.26
N ASN A 209 32.04 -12.34 -17.61
CA ASN A 209 30.91 -12.54 -18.52
C ASN A 209 29.59 -12.02 -17.90
N ALA A 210 29.34 -12.27 -16.62
CA ALA A 210 28.16 -11.75 -15.92
C ALA A 210 28.18 -10.22 -15.85
N ALA A 211 29.33 -9.61 -15.53
CA ALA A 211 29.47 -8.16 -15.50
C ALA A 211 29.20 -7.53 -16.87
N ARG A 212 29.80 -8.06 -17.94
CA ARG A 212 29.56 -7.57 -19.31
C ARG A 212 28.10 -7.68 -19.75
N PHE A 213 27.46 -8.82 -19.43
CA PHE A 213 26.06 -9.02 -19.76
C PHE A 213 25.16 -8.02 -19.04
N LEU A 214 25.36 -7.83 -17.71
CA LEU A 214 24.55 -6.91 -16.92
C LEU A 214 24.80 -5.46 -17.31
N ASP A 215 26.03 -5.07 -17.66
CA ASP A 215 26.37 -3.75 -18.17
C ASP A 215 25.55 -3.42 -19.44
N PHE A 216 25.57 -4.32 -20.41
CA PHE A 216 24.77 -4.20 -21.64
C PHE A 216 23.26 -4.11 -21.36
N VAL A 217 22.73 -4.96 -20.45
CA VAL A 217 21.31 -4.96 -20.07
C VAL A 217 20.93 -3.65 -19.38
N SER A 218 21.77 -3.15 -18.46
CA SER A 218 21.51 -1.90 -17.73
C SER A 218 21.45 -0.69 -18.66
N GLU A 219 22.39 -0.57 -19.59
CA GLU A 219 22.34 0.48 -20.63
C GLU A 219 21.08 0.39 -21.48
N GLY A 220 20.66 -0.84 -21.85
CA GLY A 220 19.44 -1.07 -22.61
C GLY A 220 18.18 -0.66 -21.83
N LEU A 221 18.13 -0.99 -20.53
CA LEU A 221 17.04 -0.61 -19.64
C LEU A 221 16.91 0.91 -19.48
N ILE A 222 18.03 1.62 -19.30
CA ILE A 222 18.03 3.07 -19.15
C ILE A 222 17.50 3.72 -20.44
N ARG A 223 18.04 3.34 -21.60
CA ARG A 223 17.56 3.87 -22.90
C ARG A 223 16.07 3.59 -23.13
N ALA A 224 15.61 2.36 -22.85
CA ALA A 224 14.21 2.01 -22.98
C ALA A 224 13.30 2.79 -22.02
N ALA A 225 13.76 3.02 -20.77
CA ALA A 225 13.04 3.81 -19.79
C ALA A 225 12.89 5.27 -20.21
N GLU A 226 13.96 5.90 -20.73
CA GLU A 226 13.95 7.27 -21.22
C GLU A 226 12.97 7.41 -22.42
N GLN A 227 13.05 6.51 -23.40
CA GLN A 227 12.14 6.51 -24.54
C GLN A 227 10.68 6.27 -24.12
N GLY A 228 10.44 5.33 -23.18
CA GLY A 228 9.10 5.06 -22.65
C GLY A 228 8.51 6.26 -21.91
N ARG A 229 9.33 7.01 -21.21
CA ARG A 229 8.94 8.25 -20.52
C ARG A 229 8.42 9.30 -21.49
N GLU A 230 9.12 9.53 -22.59
CA GLU A 230 8.69 10.48 -23.65
C GLU A 230 7.32 10.08 -24.22
N VAL A 231 7.08 8.80 -24.47
CA VAL A 231 5.79 8.29 -24.96
C VAL A 231 4.65 8.56 -23.98
N LEU A 232 4.88 8.42 -22.65
CA LEU A 232 3.89 8.69 -21.63
C LEU A 232 3.52 10.17 -21.58
N TYR A 233 4.48 11.08 -21.62
CA TYR A 233 4.23 12.53 -21.55
C TYR A 233 3.54 13.07 -22.79
N THR A 234 3.94 12.65 -23.98
CA THR A 234 3.31 13.07 -25.25
C THR A 234 1.82 12.68 -25.29
N ARG A 235 1.44 11.55 -24.70
CA ARG A 235 0.07 11.07 -24.66
C ARG A 235 -0.81 11.83 -23.67
N THR A 236 -0.23 12.29 -22.57
CA THR A 236 -0.94 13.06 -21.54
C THR A 236 -1.31 14.46 -22.02
N GLU A 237 -0.43 15.13 -22.78
CA GLU A 237 -0.70 16.43 -23.39
C GLU A 237 -1.83 16.35 -24.43
N SER A 238 -1.85 15.33 -25.27
CA SER A 238 -2.90 15.11 -26.27
C SER A 238 -4.28 14.84 -25.66
N ALA A 239 -4.34 14.20 -24.48
CA ALA A 239 -5.58 13.91 -23.78
C ALA A 239 -6.15 15.17 -23.07
N SER A 240 -5.30 16.07 -22.61
CA SER A 240 -5.72 17.33 -21.96
C SER A 240 -6.25 18.36 -22.96
N ASP A 241 -5.73 18.40 -24.18
CA ASP A 241 -6.16 19.33 -25.23
C ASP A 241 -7.51 18.92 -25.88
N GLY A 242 -7.85 17.62 -25.85
CA GLY A 242 -9.11 17.09 -26.36
C GLY A 242 -10.34 17.37 -25.45
N ALA A 243 -10.13 17.67 -24.16
CA ALA A 243 -11.20 17.91 -23.19
C ALA A 243 -11.67 19.36 -23.11
N ALA A 244 -11.05 20.31 -23.80
CA ALA A 244 -11.25 21.75 -23.65
C ALA A 244 -12.02 22.43 -24.80
N ARG A 245 -12.79 21.72 -25.62
CA ARG A 245 -13.67 22.36 -26.62
C ARG A 245 -15.13 22.26 -26.22
N PRO A 246 -15.76 23.31 -25.63
CA PRO A 246 -17.21 23.42 -25.61
C PRO A 246 -17.68 23.76 -27.04
N SER A 247 -18.56 22.93 -27.61
CA SER A 247 -19.29 23.21 -28.82
C SER A 247 -20.23 24.40 -28.60
N SER A 248 -19.83 25.57 -29.03
CA SER A 248 -20.73 26.71 -29.22
C SER A 248 -21.46 26.53 -30.54
N ASP A 249 -22.55 25.83 -30.50
CA ASP A 249 -23.57 25.85 -31.56
C ASP A 249 -24.52 27.04 -31.30
N ASP A 250 -24.23 28.17 -31.97
CA ASP A 250 -25.05 29.38 -31.93
C ASP A 250 -25.96 29.35 -33.14
N GLY A 251 -27.10 28.66 -32.98
CA GLY A 251 -28.21 28.60 -33.94
C GLY A 251 -28.87 29.98 -34.13
N ARG A 252 -28.41 30.75 -35.09
CA ARG A 252 -29.05 32.00 -35.53
C ARG A 252 -29.99 31.73 -36.66
N THR A 253 -31.26 31.51 -36.30
CA THR A 253 -32.40 31.49 -37.21
C THR A 253 -32.65 32.92 -37.71
N ALA A 254 -32.41 33.19 -39.00
CA ALA A 254 -32.80 34.41 -39.68
C ALA A 254 -34.22 34.18 -40.31
N ALA A 255 -35.20 34.86 -39.79
CA ALA A 255 -36.51 34.94 -40.37
C ALA A 255 -36.50 35.87 -41.61
N ALA A 256 -36.85 35.36 -42.76
CA ALA A 256 -37.18 36.14 -43.95
C ALA A 256 -38.68 36.44 -44.03
N THR A 257 -39.04 37.68 -43.98
CA THR A 257 -40.41 38.19 -44.25
C THR A 257 -40.58 38.41 -45.72
N PRO A 258 -41.71 38.03 -46.34
CA PRO A 258 -42.06 38.47 -47.72
C PRO A 258 -42.91 39.73 -47.67
N THR A 259 -42.71 40.63 -48.57
CA THR A 259 -43.59 41.76 -48.86
C THR A 259 -43.70 41.96 -50.35
N PRO A 260 -44.78 42.60 -50.83
CA PRO A 260 -45.81 42.10 -51.72
C PRO A 260 -45.50 42.19 -53.18
#